data_ef277cdce5fef5bf3ad67446232c49c2
#
_entry.id   ef277cdce5fef5bf3ad67446232c49c2
#
_cell.length_a   1.000
_cell.length_b   1.000
_cell.length_c   1.000
_cell.angle_alpha   90.00
_cell.angle_beta   90.00
_cell.angle_gamma   90.00
#
_symmetry.space_group_name_H-M   'P 1'
#
loop_
_entity.id
_entity.type
_entity.pdbx_description
1 polymer ?
#
loop_
_entity_poly.entity_id
_entity_poly.type
_entity_poly.pdbx_seq_one_letter_code
_entity_poly.pdbx_strand_id
1 'polypeptide(L)'
;MTWEAFESIQPVAATLLKHSIRRSRMAHAYLFEGGRGTGKKEAAQLLAKTLFCLQPVDDFFPCESCSNCLRISHGTHPDVHLVEPDGLSIKKEQIKALQQEFSKRAVESKRKLYMIADAEKMSTGAANSLLKFLEEPNPGTTAVLMTTQLHRILPTILSRCQVVSFKPVPPAILKKQLIENGVSPDLAPLLSHMTSHLEEALDLSKDEWFAQARKIVLKLYTTLSKSPSHAMVFLQEAWFGHFKEKNQLDLGLDLLIWIYKDLLSIHLGKQEDVVYPDQLNRLSADILSCSPRSLAEKLAAILDAKKKLGANVNQQLLMEQLVLNLQGGTAFV
;
A
#
# COMPACT_ATOMS: atom_id res chain seq x y z
N MET A 1 -8.57 -14.89 0.81
CA MET A 1 -8.71 -14.13 2.09
C MET A 1 -10.01 -14.53 2.75
N THR A 2 -10.00 -14.93 4.06
CA THR A 2 -11.20 -15.23 4.86
C THR A 2 -11.76 -13.94 5.50
N TRP A 3 -12.99 -14.02 6.04
CA TRP A 3 -13.57 -12.89 6.77
C TRP A 3 -12.82 -12.53 8.05
N GLU A 4 -12.24 -13.51 8.77
CA GLU A 4 -11.41 -13.27 9.95
C GLU A 4 -10.11 -12.54 9.57
N ALA A 5 -9.45 -13.00 8.50
CA ALA A 5 -8.26 -12.33 7.99
C ALA A 5 -8.56 -10.91 7.52
N PHE A 6 -9.71 -10.69 6.85
CA PHE A 6 -10.14 -9.36 6.44
C PHE A 6 -10.43 -8.45 7.65
N GLU A 7 -11.13 -8.95 8.66
CA GLU A 7 -11.45 -8.21 9.87
C GLU A 7 -10.20 -7.81 10.67
N SER A 8 -9.19 -8.69 10.71
CA SER A 8 -7.91 -8.38 11.38
C SER A 8 -7.16 -7.22 10.72
N ILE A 9 -7.31 -7.06 9.39
CA ILE A 9 -6.64 -6.00 8.60
C ILE A 9 -7.50 -4.75 8.51
N GLN A 10 -8.82 -4.91 8.31
CA GLN A 10 -9.77 -3.84 8.04
C GLN A 10 -11.04 -3.96 8.92
N PRO A 11 -10.93 -3.80 10.24
CA PRO A 11 -12.04 -4.08 11.17
C PRO A 11 -13.29 -3.24 10.88
N VAL A 12 -13.13 -1.96 10.53
CA VAL A 12 -14.26 -1.06 10.25
C VAL A 12 -14.96 -1.45 8.96
N ALA A 13 -14.21 -1.68 7.87
CA ALA A 13 -14.77 -2.10 6.59
C ALA A 13 -15.45 -3.47 6.70
N ALA A 14 -14.84 -4.42 7.40
CA ALA A 14 -15.40 -5.75 7.65
C ALA A 14 -16.71 -5.69 8.42
N THR A 15 -16.77 -4.91 9.51
CA THR A 15 -17.97 -4.71 10.31
C THR A 15 -19.10 -4.12 9.47
N LEU A 16 -18.82 -3.09 8.66
CA LEU A 16 -19.81 -2.45 7.79
C LEU A 16 -20.38 -3.44 6.77
N LEU A 17 -19.52 -4.18 6.08
CA LEU A 17 -19.94 -5.14 5.05
C LEU A 17 -20.70 -6.31 5.67
N LYS A 18 -20.23 -6.90 6.78
CA LYS A 18 -20.92 -7.97 7.53
C LYS A 18 -22.31 -7.53 7.97
N HIS A 19 -22.47 -6.30 8.49
CA HIS A 19 -23.78 -5.76 8.87
C HIS A 19 -24.72 -5.60 7.68
N SER A 20 -24.22 -5.12 6.54
CA SER A 20 -25.03 -4.97 5.32
C SER A 20 -25.52 -6.31 4.80
N ILE A 21 -24.66 -7.35 4.85
CA ILE A 21 -25.00 -8.72 4.43
C ILE A 21 -26.05 -9.33 5.37
N ARG A 22 -25.78 -9.35 6.69
CA ARG A 22 -26.68 -9.95 7.69
C ARG A 22 -28.08 -9.35 7.68
N ARG A 23 -28.19 -8.04 7.43
CA ARG A 23 -29.48 -7.35 7.37
C ARG A 23 -30.14 -7.43 6.00
N SER A 24 -29.57 -8.13 5.04
CA SER A 24 -30.02 -8.16 3.64
C SER A 24 -30.21 -6.75 3.06
N ARG A 25 -29.41 -5.78 3.51
CA ARG A 25 -29.44 -4.36 3.09
C ARG A 25 -28.15 -3.98 2.39
N MET A 26 -27.80 -4.76 1.37
CA MET A 26 -26.66 -4.43 0.53
C MET A 26 -26.92 -3.17 -0.29
N ALA A 27 -25.95 -2.26 -0.33
CA ALA A 27 -26.02 -1.15 -1.27
C ALA A 27 -25.89 -1.67 -2.70
N HIS A 28 -26.56 -1.02 -3.64
CA HIS A 28 -26.42 -1.34 -5.07
C HIS A 28 -25.01 -1.00 -5.60
N ALA A 29 -24.32 -0.07 -4.95
CA ALA A 29 -22.96 0.32 -5.31
C ALA A 29 -22.11 0.65 -4.07
N TYR A 30 -20.92 0.09 -4.04
CA TYR A 30 -19.87 0.41 -3.08
C TYR A 30 -18.70 1.08 -3.77
N LEU A 31 -18.05 2.00 -3.08
CA LEU A 31 -16.77 2.56 -3.48
C LEU A 31 -15.73 2.26 -2.38
N PHE A 32 -14.84 1.31 -2.66
CA PHE A 32 -13.72 0.95 -1.79
C PHE A 32 -12.58 1.92 -2.05
N GLU A 33 -12.27 2.75 -1.07
CA GLU A 33 -11.25 3.78 -1.12
C GLU A 33 -10.09 3.42 -0.21
N GLY A 34 -8.86 3.67 -0.64
CA GLY A 34 -7.64 3.46 0.16
C GLY A 34 -6.41 3.26 -0.70
N GLY A 35 -5.23 3.36 -0.12
CA GLY A 35 -3.94 3.17 -0.79
C GLY A 35 -3.82 1.81 -1.49
N ARG A 36 -2.74 1.61 -2.23
CA ARG A 36 -2.41 0.29 -2.78
C ARG A 36 -2.18 -0.71 -1.64
N GLY A 37 -2.43 -2.00 -1.88
CA GLY A 37 -2.17 -3.08 -0.91
C GLY A 37 -3.07 -3.10 0.32
N THR A 38 -4.11 -2.27 0.39
CA THR A 38 -5.02 -2.25 1.55
C THR A 38 -6.07 -3.38 1.56
N GLY A 39 -6.04 -4.29 0.58
CA GLY A 39 -6.94 -5.45 0.52
C GLY A 39 -8.29 -5.17 -0.16
N LYS A 40 -8.42 -4.09 -0.95
CA LYS A 40 -9.69 -3.74 -1.63
C LYS A 40 -10.17 -4.80 -2.62
N LYS A 41 -9.26 -5.34 -3.46
CA LYS A 41 -9.57 -6.35 -4.48
C LYS A 41 -9.97 -7.66 -3.81
N GLU A 42 -9.23 -8.07 -2.81
CA GLU A 42 -9.49 -9.27 -2.01
C GLU A 42 -10.83 -9.16 -1.25
N ALA A 43 -11.15 -7.99 -0.70
CA ALA A 43 -12.43 -7.73 -0.06
C ALA A 43 -13.60 -7.76 -1.05
N ALA A 44 -13.42 -7.23 -2.27
CA ALA A 44 -14.43 -7.30 -3.33
C ALA A 44 -14.67 -8.76 -3.78
N GLN A 45 -13.61 -9.55 -3.92
CA GLN A 45 -13.71 -10.98 -4.20
C GLN A 45 -14.38 -11.76 -3.05
N LEU A 46 -14.02 -11.44 -1.80
CA LEU A 46 -14.65 -12.04 -0.62
C LEU A 46 -16.14 -11.72 -0.56
N LEU A 47 -16.52 -10.48 -0.86
CA LEU A 47 -17.93 -10.08 -0.99
C LEU A 47 -18.62 -10.86 -2.10
N ALA A 48 -17.99 -11.01 -3.28
CA ALA A 48 -18.51 -11.82 -4.36
C ALA A 48 -18.72 -13.27 -3.92
N LYS A 49 -17.72 -13.92 -3.32
CA LYS A 49 -17.86 -15.29 -2.81
C LYS A 49 -19.01 -15.41 -1.80
N THR A 50 -19.15 -14.45 -0.90
CA THR A 50 -20.23 -14.41 0.09
C THR A 50 -21.62 -14.37 -0.58
N LEU A 51 -21.77 -13.60 -1.65
CA LEU A 51 -23.06 -13.44 -2.35
C LEU A 51 -23.44 -14.63 -3.24
N PHE A 52 -22.45 -15.39 -3.73
CA PHE A 52 -22.64 -16.44 -4.71
C PHE A 52 -22.29 -17.85 -4.19
N CYS A 53 -21.86 -17.99 -2.92
CA CYS A 53 -21.54 -19.27 -2.34
C CYS A 53 -22.76 -20.20 -2.36
N LEU A 54 -22.57 -21.46 -2.79
CA LEU A 54 -23.63 -22.46 -2.85
C LEU A 54 -23.87 -23.13 -1.49
N GLN A 55 -22.86 -23.12 -0.62
CA GLN A 55 -22.87 -23.78 0.68
C GLN A 55 -22.25 -22.84 1.73
N PRO A 56 -22.94 -21.72 2.06
CA PRO A 56 -22.41 -20.79 3.06
C PRO A 56 -22.27 -21.48 4.43
N VAL A 57 -21.22 -21.09 5.15
CA VAL A 57 -20.97 -21.48 6.54
C VAL A 57 -21.48 -20.35 7.44
N ASP A 58 -22.04 -20.68 8.62
CA ASP A 58 -22.55 -19.69 9.58
C ASP A 58 -23.38 -18.57 8.94
N ASP A 59 -24.42 -18.96 8.21
CA ASP A 59 -25.42 -18.13 7.52
C ASP A 59 -24.93 -17.40 6.27
N PHE A 60 -23.67 -16.92 6.19
CA PHE A 60 -23.23 -16.10 5.06
C PHE A 60 -21.74 -16.20 4.71
N PHE A 61 -20.91 -16.87 5.50
CA PHE A 61 -19.48 -17.01 5.17
C PHE A 61 -19.29 -17.93 3.97
N PRO A 62 -18.43 -17.59 2.99
CA PRO A 62 -18.17 -18.46 1.86
C PRO A 62 -17.43 -19.72 2.31
N CYS A 63 -17.81 -20.87 1.76
CA CYS A 63 -17.19 -22.16 2.09
C CYS A 63 -15.80 -22.36 1.47
N GLU A 64 -15.36 -21.46 0.57
CA GLU A 64 -14.08 -21.46 -0.16
C GLU A 64 -13.83 -22.70 -1.07
N SER A 65 -14.68 -23.72 -1.02
CA SER A 65 -14.48 -25.01 -1.71
C SER A 65 -15.51 -25.32 -2.81
N CYS A 66 -16.69 -24.70 -2.80
CA CYS A 66 -17.69 -24.95 -3.84
C CYS A 66 -17.27 -24.38 -5.22
N SER A 67 -17.91 -24.86 -6.29
CA SER A 67 -17.61 -24.44 -7.66
C SER A 67 -17.66 -22.93 -7.86
N ASN A 68 -18.62 -22.23 -7.23
CA ASN A 68 -18.73 -20.77 -7.32
C ASN A 68 -17.59 -20.08 -6.61
N CYS A 69 -17.22 -20.48 -5.38
CA CYS A 69 -16.07 -19.90 -4.67
C CYS A 69 -14.77 -20.07 -5.46
N LEU A 70 -14.55 -21.25 -6.06
CA LEU A 70 -13.36 -21.51 -6.86
C LEU A 70 -13.36 -20.68 -8.15
N ARG A 71 -14.48 -20.63 -8.89
CA ARG A 71 -14.59 -19.83 -10.13
C ARG A 71 -14.41 -18.34 -9.88
N ILE A 72 -14.92 -17.81 -8.76
CA ILE A 72 -14.71 -16.41 -8.37
C ILE A 72 -13.24 -16.16 -8.05
N SER A 73 -12.56 -17.08 -7.36
CA SER A 73 -11.12 -16.97 -7.10
C SER A 73 -10.30 -16.91 -8.41
N HIS A 74 -10.71 -17.66 -9.43
CA HIS A 74 -10.05 -17.70 -10.74
C HIS A 74 -10.58 -16.65 -11.73
N GLY A 75 -11.55 -15.80 -11.35
CA GLY A 75 -12.12 -14.78 -12.24
C GLY A 75 -12.95 -15.34 -13.40
N THR A 76 -13.49 -16.55 -13.29
CA THR A 76 -14.22 -17.27 -14.36
C THR A 76 -15.71 -17.45 -14.10
N HIS A 77 -16.25 -16.82 -13.04
CA HIS A 77 -17.67 -16.90 -12.72
C HIS A 77 -18.50 -16.03 -13.67
N PRO A 78 -19.55 -16.56 -14.35
CA PRO A 78 -20.28 -15.85 -15.41
C PRO A 78 -21.06 -14.61 -14.94
N ASP A 79 -21.48 -14.57 -13.66
CA ASP A 79 -22.22 -13.45 -13.09
C ASP A 79 -21.33 -12.50 -12.23
N VAL A 80 -19.99 -12.68 -12.25
CA VAL A 80 -19.02 -11.83 -11.56
C VAL A 80 -17.98 -11.33 -12.54
N HIS A 81 -17.94 -10.02 -12.77
CA HIS A 81 -17.06 -9.40 -13.75
C HIS A 81 -16.09 -8.43 -13.10
N LEU A 82 -14.83 -8.48 -13.53
CA LEU A 82 -13.80 -7.54 -13.15
C LEU A 82 -13.39 -6.71 -14.36
N VAL A 83 -13.44 -5.39 -14.23
CA VAL A 83 -12.90 -4.44 -15.21
C VAL A 83 -11.63 -3.84 -14.64
N GLU A 84 -10.55 -3.95 -15.38
CA GLU A 84 -9.25 -3.36 -15.08
C GLU A 84 -8.83 -2.41 -16.20
N PRO A 85 -7.94 -1.43 -15.93
CA PRO A 85 -7.43 -0.54 -16.97
C PRO A 85 -6.76 -1.31 -18.10
N ASP A 86 -7.07 -0.94 -19.34
CA ASP A 86 -6.33 -1.35 -20.53
C ASP A 86 -5.23 -0.31 -20.79
N GLY A 87 -4.02 -0.64 -20.40
CA GLY A 87 -2.91 0.31 -20.32
C GLY A 87 -3.11 1.35 -19.20
N LEU A 88 -3.17 2.64 -19.55
CA LEU A 88 -3.22 3.74 -18.59
C LEU A 88 -4.63 4.15 -18.16
N SER A 89 -5.68 3.64 -18.82
CA SER A 89 -7.05 4.12 -18.57
C SER A 89 -8.11 3.03 -18.81
N ILE A 90 -9.28 3.21 -18.17
CA ILE A 90 -10.49 2.44 -18.46
C ILE A 90 -11.25 3.18 -19.55
N LYS A 91 -11.43 2.53 -20.69
CA LYS A 91 -12.07 3.09 -21.87
C LYS A 91 -13.60 2.94 -21.81
N LYS A 92 -14.31 3.82 -22.52
CA LYS A 92 -15.78 3.79 -22.59
C LYS A 92 -16.33 2.44 -23.11
N GLU A 93 -15.62 1.81 -24.04
CA GLU A 93 -15.98 0.54 -24.65
C GLU A 93 -16.01 -0.59 -23.61
N GLN A 94 -15.07 -0.61 -22.64
CA GLN A 94 -15.05 -1.58 -21.55
C GLN A 94 -16.30 -1.46 -20.66
N ILE A 95 -16.70 -0.22 -20.31
CA ILE A 95 -17.92 0.01 -19.52
C ILE A 95 -19.18 -0.33 -20.33
N LYS A 96 -19.22 -0.04 -21.64
CA LYS A 96 -20.32 -0.44 -22.49
C LYS A 96 -20.46 -1.95 -22.62
N ALA A 97 -19.36 -2.69 -22.78
CA ALA A 97 -19.36 -4.14 -22.79
C ALA A 97 -19.90 -4.70 -21.47
N LEU A 98 -19.45 -4.15 -20.33
CA LEU A 98 -19.97 -4.48 -19.01
C LEU A 98 -21.48 -4.25 -18.93
N GLN A 99 -22.00 -3.12 -19.39
CA GLN A 99 -23.43 -2.79 -19.39
C GLN A 99 -24.24 -3.78 -20.24
N GLN A 100 -23.74 -4.18 -21.41
CA GLN A 100 -24.39 -5.17 -22.27
C GLN A 100 -24.50 -6.53 -21.59
N GLU A 101 -23.45 -6.96 -20.87
CA GLU A 101 -23.50 -8.21 -20.09
C GLU A 101 -24.50 -8.11 -18.93
N PHE A 102 -24.60 -6.96 -18.29
CA PHE A 102 -25.52 -6.76 -17.15
C PHE A 102 -26.97 -6.49 -17.56
N SER A 103 -27.22 -6.05 -18.79
CA SER A 103 -28.59 -5.96 -19.34
C SER A 103 -29.22 -7.33 -19.65
N LYS A 104 -28.38 -8.37 -19.84
CA LYS A 104 -28.87 -9.75 -19.97
C LYS A 104 -29.29 -10.30 -18.60
N ARG A 105 -30.17 -11.29 -18.57
CA ARG A 105 -30.50 -12.01 -17.33
C ARG A 105 -29.24 -12.68 -16.77
N ALA A 106 -29.16 -12.83 -15.45
CA ALA A 106 -28.10 -13.61 -14.81
C ALA A 106 -28.10 -15.05 -15.36
N VAL A 107 -26.91 -15.62 -15.55
CA VAL A 107 -26.74 -16.91 -16.22
C VAL A 107 -27.04 -18.06 -15.27
N GLU A 108 -26.50 -18.04 -14.08
CA GLU A 108 -26.58 -19.13 -13.10
C GLU A 108 -27.23 -18.70 -11.76
N SER A 109 -27.27 -17.40 -11.48
CA SER A 109 -27.76 -16.88 -10.19
C SER A 109 -28.85 -15.84 -10.38
N LYS A 110 -29.51 -15.42 -9.28
CA LYS A 110 -30.43 -14.27 -9.28
C LYS A 110 -29.71 -12.94 -9.07
N ARG A 111 -28.40 -12.96 -8.93
CA ARG A 111 -27.56 -11.80 -8.60
C ARG A 111 -26.45 -11.63 -9.61
N LYS A 112 -25.97 -10.41 -9.76
CA LYS A 112 -24.79 -10.08 -10.55
C LYS A 112 -23.89 -9.15 -9.75
N LEU A 113 -22.59 -9.28 -9.90
CA LEU A 113 -21.63 -8.39 -9.27
C LEU A 113 -20.59 -7.95 -10.29
N TYR A 114 -20.31 -6.65 -10.35
CA TYR A 114 -19.18 -6.15 -11.11
C TYR A 114 -18.23 -5.38 -10.23
N MET A 115 -16.95 -5.54 -10.52
CA MET A 115 -15.84 -4.88 -9.87
C MET A 115 -15.13 -4.00 -10.88
N ILE A 116 -14.78 -2.78 -10.51
CA ILE A 116 -13.98 -1.86 -11.32
C ILE A 116 -12.75 -1.49 -10.50
N ALA A 117 -11.59 -2.01 -10.90
CA ALA A 117 -10.32 -1.67 -10.28
C ALA A 117 -9.81 -0.33 -10.82
N ASP A 118 -9.09 0.42 -9.99
CA ASP A 118 -8.51 1.72 -10.33
C ASP A 118 -9.53 2.67 -11.01
N ALA A 119 -10.70 2.83 -10.40
CA ALA A 119 -11.81 3.60 -10.95
C ALA A 119 -11.45 5.07 -11.26
N GLU A 120 -10.42 5.62 -10.60
CA GLU A 120 -9.85 6.94 -10.91
C GLU A 120 -9.20 7.03 -12.30
N LYS A 121 -8.93 5.88 -12.94
CA LYS A 121 -8.37 5.82 -14.30
C LYS A 121 -9.45 5.76 -15.40
N MET A 122 -10.73 5.83 -15.03
CA MET A 122 -11.80 5.91 -16.01
C MET A 122 -11.68 7.19 -16.84
N SER A 123 -11.79 7.06 -18.17
CA SER A 123 -11.99 8.23 -19.05
C SER A 123 -13.33 8.91 -18.71
N THR A 124 -13.44 10.20 -18.98
CA THR A 124 -14.70 10.94 -18.75
C THR A 124 -15.90 10.27 -19.42
N GLY A 125 -15.70 9.72 -20.62
CA GLY A 125 -16.74 8.98 -21.33
C GLY A 125 -17.12 7.66 -20.66
N ALA A 126 -16.15 6.95 -20.05
CA ALA A 126 -16.39 5.74 -19.27
C ALA A 126 -17.18 6.05 -17.99
N ALA A 127 -16.73 7.07 -17.23
CA ALA A 127 -17.38 7.50 -16.01
C ALA A 127 -18.83 7.94 -16.22
N ASN A 128 -19.10 8.76 -17.26
CA ASN A 128 -20.45 9.18 -17.62
C ASN A 128 -21.33 7.99 -18.07
N SER A 129 -20.77 7.02 -18.76
CA SER A 129 -21.51 5.80 -19.14
C SER A 129 -21.91 5.01 -17.88
N LEU A 130 -21.04 4.93 -16.88
CA LEU A 130 -21.30 4.22 -15.64
C LEU A 130 -22.41 4.87 -14.81
N LEU A 131 -22.55 6.22 -14.84
CA LEU A 131 -23.56 6.94 -14.09
C LEU A 131 -24.99 6.42 -14.33
N LYS A 132 -25.36 6.21 -15.59
CA LYS A 132 -26.69 5.69 -15.94
C LYS A 132 -26.96 4.33 -15.27
N PHE A 133 -25.94 3.51 -15.14
CA PHE A 133 -26.03 2.19 -14.54
C PHE A 133 -26.11 2.24 -12.99
N LEU A 134 -25.52 3.29 -12.39
CA LEU A 134 -25.61 3.55 -10.97
C LEU A 134 -26.94 4.23 -10.57
N GLU A 135 -27.56 4.96 -11.50
CA GLU A 135 -28.86 5.63 -11.27
C GLU A 135 -30.04 4.65 -11.34
N GLU A 136 -30.00 3.72 -12.29
CA GLU A 136 -31.03 2.74 -12.52
C GLU A 136 -30.45 1.32 -12.41
N PRO A 137 -30.10 0.87 -11.19
CA PRO A 137 -29.48 -0.44 -11.02
C PRO A 137 -30.51 -1.56 -11.33
N ASN A 138 -30.08 -2.54 -12.10
CA ASN A 138 -30.89 -3.75 -12.31
C ASN A 138 -31.08 -4.49 -10.97
N PRO A 139 -32.28 -5.00 -10.68
CA PRO A 139 -32.54 -5.77 -9.47
C PRO A 139 -31.51 -6.92 -9.29
N GLY A 140 -30.96 -7.04 -8.08
CA GLY A 140 -29.96 -8.07 -7.79
C GLY A 140 -28.54 -7.77 -8.26
N THR A 141 -28.27 -6.58 -8.81
CA THR A 141 -26.92 -6.17 -9.23
C THR A 141 -26.23 -5.39 -8.12
N THR A 142 -24.96 -5.71 -7.86
CA THR A 142 -24.10 -4.98 -6.95
C THR A 142 -22.83 -4.51 -7.68
N ALA A 143 -22.50 -3.23 -7.53
CA ALA A 143 -21.28 -2.62 -8.03
C ALA A 143 -20.24 -2.52 -6.91
N VAL A 144 -18.96 -2.78 -7.22
CA VAL A 144 -17.84 -2.48 -6.33
C VAL A 144 -16.77 -1.73 -7.12
N LEU A 145 -16.70 -0.43 -6.93
CA LEU A 145 -15.66 0.40 -7.50
C LEU A 145 -14.49 0.45 -6.50
N MET A 146 -13.26 0.40 -6.98
CA MET A 146 -12.05 0.49 -6.15
C MET A 146 -11.20 1.65 -6.62
N THR A 147 -10.73 2.48 -5.69
CA THR A 147 -9.89 3.66 -6.00
C THR A 147 -8.79 3.86 -4.98
N THR A 148 -7.66 4.41 -5.45
CA THR A 148 -6.59 4.90 -4.58
C THR A 148 -6.65 6.42 -4.40
N GLN A 149 -7.46 7.13 -5.20
CA GLN A 149 -7.52 8.59 -5.27
C GLN A 149 -8.99 9.07 -5.31
N LEU A 150 -9.62 9.12 -4.14
CA LEU A 150 -11.04 9.49 -4.01
C LEU A 150 -11.38 10.82 -4.69
N HIS A 151 -10.48 11.82 -4.61
CA HIS A 151 -10.66 13.16 -5.19
C HIS A 151 -10.72 13.16 -6.73
N ARG A 152 -10.29 12.09 -7.40
CA ARG A 152 -10.39 11.95 -8.86
C ARG A 152 -11.68 11.28 -9.33
N ILE A 153 -12.46 10.73 -8.40
CA ILE A 153 -13.76 10.16 -8.72
C ILE A 153 -14.80 11.28 -8.87
N LEU A 154 -15.62 11.22 -9.90
CA LEU A 154 -16.66 12.21 -10.14
C LEU A 154 -17.61 12.31 -8.93
N PRO A 155 -17.96 13.53 -8.48
CA PRO A 155 -18.91 13.74 -7.38
C PRO A 155 -20.25 13.05 -7.61
N THR A 156 -20.68 12.94 -8.87
CA THR A 156 -21.90 12.24 -9.29
C THR A 156 -21.84 10.73 -9.07
N ILE A 157 -20.67 10.10 -9.16
CA ILE A 157 -20.46 8.69 -8.79
C ILE A 157 -20.42 8.55 -7.26
N LEU A 158 -19.68 9.46 -6.59
CA LEU A 158 -19.57 9.45 -5.12
C LEU A 158 -20.93 9.50 -4.43
N SER A 159 -21.84 10.36 -4.93
CA SER A 159 -23.19 10.52 -4.34
C SER A 159 -24.10 9.29 -4.49
N ARG A 160 -23.72 8.32 -5.33
CA ARG A 160 -24.48 7.09 -5.62
C ARG A 160 -23.86 5.83 -5.04
N CYS A 161 -22.66 5.95 -4.48
CA CYS A 161 -21.94 4.81 -3.90
C CYS A 161 -21.85 4.94 -2.38
N GLN A 162 -21.97 3.80 -1.70
CA GLN A 162 -21.57 3.73 -0.30
C GLN A 162 -20.05 3.64 -0.21
N VAL A 163 -19.43 4.69 0.31
CA VAL A 163 -17.97 4.73 0.48
C VAL A 163 -17.55 3.84 1.65
N VAL A 164 -16.56 2.99 1.41
CA VAL A 164 -15.94 2.13 2.41
C VAL A 164 -14.44 2.41 2.39
N SER A 165 -13.92 2.99 3.47
CA SER A 165 -12.51 3.38 3.57
C SER A 165 -11.65 2.22 4.08
N PHE A 166 -10.55 1.96 3.37
CA PHE A 166 -9.54 0.97 3.70
C PHE A 166 -8.26 1.66 4.18
N LYS A 167 -7.85 1.35 5.38
CA LYS A 167 -6.61 1.89 5.97
C LYS A 167 -5.39 1.10 5.49
N PRO A 168 -4.19 1.71 5.48
CA PRO A 168 -2.95 0.96 5.26
C PRO A 168 -2.86 -0.22 6.22
N VAL A 169 -2.33 -1.35 5.74
CA VAL A 169 -2.13 -2.53 6.58
C VAL A 169 -1.15 -2.18 7.70
N PRO A 170 -1.47 -2.43 8.98
CA PRO A 170 -0.56 -2.17 10.07
C PRO A 170 0.79 -2.91 9.87
N PRO A 171 1.93 -2.23 10.06
CA PRO A 171 3.26 -2.86 9.86
C PRO A 171 3.43 -4.17 10.64
N ALA A 172 2.86 -4.27 11.84
CA ALA A 172 2.93 -5.49 12.64
C ALA A 172 2.27 -6.70 11.96
N ILE A 173 1.15 -6.50 11.27
CA ILE A 173 0.45 -7.55 10.52
C ILE A 173 1.25 -7.93 9.28
N LEU A 174 1.73 -6.94 8.52
CA LEU A 174 2.53 -7.18 7.31
C LEU A 174 3.86 -7.87 7.66
N LYS A 175 4.53 -7.44 8.74
CA LYS A 175 5.73 -8.11 9.27
C LYS A 175 5.48 -9.60 9.51
N LYS A 176 4.36 -9.96 10.18
CA LYS A 176 4.00 -11.35 10.44
C LYS A 176 3.80 -12.12 9.13
N GLN A 177 3.03 -11.57 8.19
CA GLN A 177 2.80 -12.19 6.88
C GLN A 177 4.10 -12.38 6.10
N LEU A 178 5.03 -11.42 6.14
CA LEU A 178 6.34 -11.53 5.49
C LEU A 178 7.17 -12.69 6.04
N ILE A 179 7.22 -12.84 7.37
CA ILE A 179 7.94 -13.94 8.04
C ILE A 179 7.29 -15.29 7.68
N GLU A 180 5.96 -15.39 7.67
CA GLU A 180 5.22 -16.59 7.26
C GLU A 180 5.49 -16.97 5.79
N ASN A 181 5.82 -15.98 4.93
CA ASN A 181 6.22 -16.20 3.53
C ASN A 181 7.75 -16.35 3.33
N GLY A 182 8.51 -16.58 4.40
CA GLY A 182 9.93 -16.91 4.35
C GLY A 182 10.89 -15.71 4.29
N VAL A 183 10.41 -14.50 4.51
CA VAL A 183 11.30 -13.33 4.66
C VAL A 183 11.99 -13.37 6.02
N SER A 184 13.30 -13.06 6.03
CA SER A 184 14.07 -12.99 7.27
C SER A 184 13.44 -12.09 8.33
N PRO A 185 13.41 -12.51 9.62
CA PRO A 185 12.95 -11.66 10.73
C PRO A 185 13.71 -10.32 10.84
N ASP A 186 14.95 -10.26 10.35
CA ASP A 186 15.76 -9.05 10.35
C ASP A 186 15.36 -8.04 9.26
N LEU A 187 14.76 -8.51 8.17
CA LEU A 187 14.38 -7.69 7.03
C LEU A 187 12.88 -7.35 7.03
N ALA A 188 12.05 -8.24 7.56
CA ALA A 188 10.59 -8.09 7.57
C ALA A 188 10.10 -6.78 8.23
N PRO A 189 10.68 -6.29 9.37
CA PRO A 189 10.30 -4.99 9.94
C PRO A 189 10.52 -3.84 8.97
N LEU A 190 11.69 -3.77 8.32
CA LEU A 190 12.00 -2.72 7.36
C LEU A 190 11.01 -2.72 6.20
N LEU A 191 10.78 -3.86 5.57
CA LEU A 191 9.85 -3.98 4.44
C LEU A 191 8.43 -3.62 4.81
N SER A 192 7.97 -3.98 6.02
CA SER A 192 6.63 -3.65 6.51
C SER A 192 6.39 -2.15 6.73
N HIS A 193 7.47 -1.36 6.82
CA HIS A 193 7.41 0.09 6.92
C HIS A 193 7.66 0.79 5.58
N MET A 194 8.27 0.10 4.60
CA MET A 194 8.51 0.65 3.27
C MET A 194 7.26 0.58 2.38
N THR A 195 6.47 -0.46 2.53
CA THR A 195 5.22 -0.63 1.79
C THR A 195 4.13 -1.25 2.66
N SER A 196 2.86 -1.07 2.28
CA SER A 196 1.71 -1.76 2.89
C SER A 196 1.23 -2.95 2.04
N HIS A 197 1.95 -3.30 0.97
CA HIS A 197 1.59 -4.31 -0.02
C HIS A 197 2.46 -5.55 0.12
N LEU A 198 1.84 -6.71 0.43
CA LEU A 198 2.59 -7.95 0.69
C LEU A 198 3.42 -8.39 -0.53
N GLU A 199 2.84 -8.39 -1.74
CA GLU A 199 3.55 -8.81 -2.96
C GLU A 199 4.75 -7.90 -3.26
N GLU A 200 4.56 -6.58 -3.17
CA GLU A 200 5.65 -5.60 -3.35
C GLU A 200 6.76 -5.80 -2.31
N ALA A 201 6.41 -6.06 -1.05
CA ALA A 201 7.37 -6.34 0.00
C ALA A 201 8.14 -7.66 -0.24
N LEU A 202 7.46 -8.69 -0.77
CA LEU A 202 8.08 -9.96 -1.15
C LEU A 202 9.03 -9.78 -2.35
N ASP A 203 8.67 -8.96 -3.32
CA ASP A 203 9.53 -8.65 -4.46
C ASP A 203 10.77 -7.87 -4.00
N LEU A 204 10.60 -6.84 -3.17
CA LEU A 204 11.71 -6.10 -2.57
C LEU A 204 12.63 -7.00 -1.73
N SER A 205 12.09 -8.03 -1.07
CA SER A 205 12.91 -8.96 -0.27
C SER A 205 13.90 -9.78 -1.10
N LYS A 206 13.61 -9.95 -2.40
CA LYS A 206 14.43 -10.72 -3.37
C LYS A 206 15.27 -9.82 -4.27
N ASP A 207 15.04 -8.50 -4.22
CA ASP A 207 15.71 -7.54 -5.09
C ASP A 207 17.15 -7.27 -4.62
N GLU A 208 18.12 -7.68 -5.44
CA GLU A 208 19.55 -7.47 -5.18
C GLU A 208 19.90 -5.97 -5.15
N TRP A 209 19.23 -5.14 -5.96
CA TRP A 209 19.45 -3.71 -5.97
C TRP A 209 19.03 -3.10 -4.62
N PHE A 210 17.88 -3.50 -4.09
CA PHE A 210 17.40 -3.06 -2.76
C PHE A 210 18.33 -3.53 -1.64
N ALA A 211 18.81 -4.77 -1.69
CA ALA A 211 19.76 -5.30 -0.72
C ALA A 211 21.06 -4.50 -0.71
N GLN A 212 21.56 -4.10 -1.89
CA GLN A 212 22.75 -3.26 -2.02
C GLN A 212 22.48 -1.83 -1.55
N ALA A 213 21.31 -1.25 -1.86
CA ALA A 213 20.87 0.07 -1.37
C ALA A 213 20.92 0.13 0.15
N ARG A 214 20.33 -0.88 0.83
CA ARG A 214 20.35 -1.01 2.29
C ARG A 214 21.79 -1.04 2.85
N LYS A 215 22.68 -1.80 2.23
CA LYS A 215 24.10 -1.86 2.63
C LYS A 215 24.80 -0.51 2.51
N ILE A 216 24.57 0.22 1.42
CA ILE A 216 25.17 1.54 1.16
C ILE A 216 24.67 2.54 2.20
N VAL A 217 23.36 2.56 2.50
CA VAL A 217 22.79 3.47 3.50
C VAL A 217 23.34 3.17 4.91
N LEU A 218 23.42 1.92 5.31
CA LEU A 218 24.04 1.52 6.59
C LEU A 218 25.52 1.90 6.65
N LYS A 219 26.24 1.82 5.54
CA LYS A 219 27.63 2.23 5.47
C LYS A 219 27.78 3.74 5.52
N LEU A 220 26.90 4.52 4.87
CA LEU A 220 26.88 5.98 4.99
C LEU A 220 26.65 6.39 6.43
N TYR A 221 25.62 5.83 7.10
CA TYR A 221 25.36 6.07 8.52
C TYR A 221 26.60 5.77 9.38
N THR A 222 27.28 4.64 9.12
CA THR A 222 28.53 4.26 9.81
C THR A 222 29.61 5.30 9.63
N THR A 223 29.79 5.75 8.39
CA THR A 223 30.82 6.72 8.05
C THR A 223 30.56 8.07 8.73
N LEU A 224 29.28 8.50 8.75
CA LEU A 224 28.84 9.71 9.46
C LEU A 224 29.10 9.63 10.96
N SER A 225 28.92 8.47 11.59
CA SER A 225 29.14 8.28 13.03
C SER A 225 30.62 8.18 13.41
N LYS A 226 31.44 7.46 12.62
CA LYS A 226 32.82 7.10 12.98
C LYS A 226 33.88 7.95 12.30
N SER A 227 33.66 8.41 11.10
CA SER A 227 34.63 9.11 10.26
C SER A 227 33.96 10.16 9.40
N PRO A 228 33.40 11.23 10.00
CA PRO A 228 32.58 12.21 9.26
C PRO A 228 33.31 12.81 8.05
N SER A 229 34.61 13.06 8.13
CA SER A 229 35.42 13.61 7.04
C SER A 229 35.44 12.75 5.76
N HIS A 230 35.19 11.44 5.89
CA HIS A 230 35.12 10.52 4.75
C HIS A 230 33.71 10.41 4.14
N ALA A 231 32.69 10.99 4.75
CA ALA A 231 31.33 10.84 4.26
C ALA A 231 31.11 11.49 2.88
N MET A 232 31.77 12.60 2.59
CA MET A 232 31.70 13.25 1.28
C MET A 232 32.37 12.39 0.17
N VAL A 233 33.51 11.78 0.47
CA VAL A 233 34.17 10.84 -0.45
C VAL A 233 33.25 9.63 -0.69
N PHE A 234 32.66 9.10 0.36
CA PHE A 234 31.72 7.97 0.26
C PHE A 234 30.48 8.28 -0.60
N LEU A 235 29.96 9.52 -0.57
CA LEU A 235 28.88 9.93 -1.47
C LEU A 235 29.31 9.79 -2.94
N GLN A 236 30.49 10.24 -3.29
CA GLN A 236 31.00 10.21 -4.67
C GLN A 236 31.29 8.78 -5.13
N GLU A 237 31.92 7.98 -4.29
CA GLU A 237 32.40 6.64 -4.66
C GLU A 237 31.30 5.58 -4.68
N ALA A 238 30.34 5.65 -3.74
CA ALA A 238 29.37 4.58 -3.55
C ALA A 238 27.91 5.03 -3.72
N TRP A 239 27.53 6.17 -3.14
CA TRP A 239 26.13 6.60 -3.13
C TRP A 239 25.64 6.93 -4.55
N PHE A 240 26.28 7.88 -5.24
CA PHE A 240 25.86 8.29 -6.59
C PHE A 240 26.10 7.22 -7.66
N GLY A 241 26.96 6.25 -7.41
CA GLY A 241 27.14 5.08 -8.26
C GLY A 241 25.91 4.17 -8.27
N HIS A 242 25.19 4.08 -7.14
CA HIS A 242 24.04 3.20 -6.94
C HIS A 242 22.71 3.93 -7.11
N PHE A 243 22.53 5.08 -6.46
CA PHE A 243 21.31 5.89 -6.53
C PHE A 243 21.41 6.92 -7.66
N LYS A 244 21.01 6.53 -8.87
CA LYS A 244 21.12 7.37 -10.08
C LYS A 244 19.87 8.17 -10.38
N GLU A 245 18.71 7.61 -10.03
CA GLU A 245 17.41 8.18 -10.32
C GLU A 245 16.77 8.81 -9.07
N LYS A 246 15.86 9.75 -9.29
CA LYS A 246 15.18 10.47 -8.22
C LYS A 246 14.42 9.53 -7.27
N ASN A 247 13.71 8.53 -7.79
CA ASN A 247 12.99 7.52 -7.00
C ASN A 247 13.95 6.65 -6.18
N GLN A 248 15.12 6.34 -6.71
CA GLN A 248 16.16 5.59 -6.01
C GLN A 248 16.74 6.41 -4.85
N LEU A 249 17.01 7.69 -5.07
CA LEU A 249 17.46 8.62 -4.02
C LEU A 249 16.40 8.79 -2.93
N ASP A 250 15.14 8.91 -3.31
CA ASP A 250 14.01 9.01 -2.36
C ASP A 250 13.94 7.78 -1.46
N LEU A 251 14.11 6.58 -2.04
CA LEU A 251 14.19 5.33 -1.28
C LEU A 251 15.44 5.29 -0.37
N GLY A 252 16.58 5.75 -0.83
CA GLY A 252 17.80 5.87 -0.01
C GLY A 252 17.59 6.77 1.21
N LEU A 253 16.87 7.89 1.03
CA LEU A 253 16.50 8.78 2.13
C LEU A 253 15.50 8.12 3.09
N ASP A 254 14.52 7.34 2.60
CA ASP A 254 13.60 6.58 3.45
C ASP A 254 14.35 5.55 4.32
N LEU A 255 15.27 4.81 3.73
CA LEU A 255 16.11 3.88 4.49
C LEU A 255 16.92 4.59 5.58
N LEU A 256 17.43 5.79 5.30
CA LEU A 256 18.17 6.58 6.28
C LEU A 256 17.24 7.14 7.39
N ILE A 257 16.04 7.59 7.05
CA ILE A 257 15.00 8.02 8.01
C ILE A 257 14.75 6.93 9.04
N TRP A 258 14.59 5.67 8.59
CA TRP A 258 14.30 4.56 9.51
C TRP A 258 15.44 4.30 10.47
N ILE A 259 16.72 4.45 10.09
CA ILE A 259 17.85 4.34 11.01
C ILE A 259 17.78 5.42 12.12
N TYR A 260 17.53 6.68 11.76
CA TYR A 260 17.42 7.75 12.75
C TYR A 260 16.16 7.63 13.63
N LYS A 261 15.06 7.08 13.08
CA LYS A 261 13.87 6.73 13.89
C LYS A 261 14.18 5.63 14.89
N ASP A 262 14.95 4.60 14.50
CA ASP A 262 15.35 3.54 15.41
C ASP A 262 16.21 4.08 16.55
N LEU A 263 17.15 4.99 16.27
CA LEU A 263 17.92 5.66 17.33
C LEU A 263 17.02 6.39 18.33
N LEU A 264 15.99 7.10 17.85
CA LEU A 264 15.02 7.76 18.73
C LEU A 264 14.18 6.75 19.51
N SER A 265 13.73 5.67 18.89
CA SER A 265 12.96 4.61 19.55
C SER A 265 13.76 3.94 20.66
N ILE A 266 15.03 3.59 20.38
CA ILE A 266 15.93 3.01 21.37
C ILE A 266 16.17 3.98 22.52
N HIS A 267 16.37 5.28 22.23
CA HIS A 267 16.55 6.30 23.26
C HIS A 267 15.33 6.45 24.19
N LEU A 268 14.12 6.21 23.65
CA LEU A 268 12.86 6.20 24.39
C LEU A 268 12.56 4.86 25.09
N GLY A 269 13.48 3.89 25.03
CA GLY A 269 13.29 2.56 25.60
C GLY A 269 12.39 1.62 24.82
N LYS A 270 11.99 1.97 23.59
CA LYS A 270 11.11 1.20 22.71
C LYS A 270 11.90 0.29 21.75
N GLN A 271 12.67 -0.64 22.29
CA GLN A 271 13.51 -1.53 21.48
C GLN A 271 12.72 -2.55 20.64
N GLU A 272 11.45 -2.81 21.01
CA GLU A 272 10.58 -3.74 20.29
C GLU A 272 10.11 -3.19 18.93
N ASP A 273 10.10 -1.87 18.77
CA ASP A 273 9.65 -1.15 17.58
C ASP A 273 10.76 -0.88 16.54
N VAL A 274 11.94 -1.49 16.73
CA VAL A 274 13.11 -1.24 15.87
C VAL A 274 12.92 -1.89 14.49
N VAL A 275 13.20 -1.10 13.46
CA VAL A 275 13.06 -1.48 12.05
C VAL A 275 14.30 -2.21 11.51
N TYR A 276 15.47 -1.95 12.11
CA TYR A 276 16.75 -2.63 11.81
C TYR A 276 17.20 -3.49 13.00
N PRO A 277 16.56 -4.64 13.29
CA PRO A 277 16.90 -5.46 14.45
C PRO A 277 18.32 -6.03 14.38
N ASP A 278 18.85 -6.30 13.18
CA ASP A 278 20.23 -6.72 12.95
C ASP A 278 21.27 -5.65 13.29
N GLN A 279 20.87 -4.38 13.43
CA GLN A 279 21.74 -3.27 13.83
C GLN A 279 21.54 -2.83 15.29
N LEU A 280 20.63 -3.46 16.03
CA LEU A 280 20.22 -3.03 17.38
C LEU A 280 21.40 -2.80 18.33
N ASN A 281 22.32 -3.76 18.41
CA ASN A 281 23.50 -3.66 19.29
C ASN A 281 24.37 -2.44 18.99
N ARG A 282 24.53 -2.15 17.70
CA ARG A 282 25.30 -1.02 17.23
C ARG A 282 24.59 0.31 17.49
N LEU A 283 23.32 0.40 17.10
CA LEU A 283 22.51 1.60 17.31
C LEU A 283 22.41 1.93 18.82
N SER A 284 22.30 0.90 19.67
CA SER A 284 22.31 1.07 21.13
C SER A 284 23.63 1.63 21.68
N ALA A 285 24.75 1.30 21.07
CA ALA A 285 26.02 1.91 21.43
C ALA A 285 26.13 3.37 20.95
N ASP A 286 25.65 3.66 19.74
CA ASP A 286 25.75 4.99 19.13
C ASP A 286 24.88 6.02 19.85
N ILE A 287 23.74 5.64 20.46
CA ILE A 287 22.86 6.56 21.22
C ILE A 287 23.54 7.16 22.46
N LEU A 288 24.54 6.51 23.05
CA LEU A 288 25.26 7.04 24.21
C LEU A 288 25.96 8.37 23.91
N SER A 289 26.29 8.60 22.64
CA SER A 289 26.95 9.82 22.15
C SER A 289 26.00 10.85 21.54
N CYS A 290 24.69 10.56 21.45
CA CYS A 290 23.71 11.40 20.78
C CYS A 290 22.62 11.89 21.73
N SER A 291 22.28 13.18 21.69
CA SER A 291 21.11 13.69 22.41
C SER A 291 19.83 13.50 21.56
N PRO A 292 18.64 13.33 22.20
CA PRO A 292 17.36 13.26 21.47
C PRO A 292 17.13 14.47 20.56
N ARG A 293 17.54 15.64 21.01
CA ARG A 293 17.41 16.88 20.23
C ARG A 293 18.26 16.83 18.95
N SER A 294 19.51 16.40 19.06
CA SER A 294 20.39 16.24 17.88
C SER A 294 19.85 15.20 16.90
N LEU A 295 19.29 14.08 17.40
CA LEU A 295 18.65 13.07 16.55
C LEU A 295 17.41 13.62 15.84
N ALA A 296 16.59 14.42 16.54
CA ALA A 296 15.41 15.07 15.94
C ALA A 296 15.80 16.10 14.86
N GLU A 297 16.87 16.89 15.11
CA GLU A 297 17.42 17.86 14.15
C GLU A 297 17.95 17.14 12.89
N LYS A 298 18.66 16.04 13.05
CA LYS A 298 19.14 15.21 11.93
C LYS A 298 18.00 14.59 11.13
N LEU A 299 16.97 14.07 11.81
CA LEU A 299 15.78 13.55 11.15
C LEU A 299 15.04 14.63 10.37
N ALA A 300 14.90 15.82 10.95
CA ALA A 300 14.30 16.97 10.28
C ALA A 300 15.09 17.37 9.01
N ALA A 301 16.43 17.35 9.08
CA ALA A 301 17.26 17.62 7.91
C ALA A 301 17.06 16.61 6.78
N ILE A 302 16.90 15.30 7.09
CA ILE A 302 16.64 14.27 6.08
C ILE A 302 15.24 14.46 5.46
N LEU A 303 14.23 14.77 6.28
CA LEU A 303 12.87 15.04 5.81
C LEU A 303 12.81 16.30 4.90
N ASP A 304 13.56 17.34 5.24
CA ASP A 304 13.68 18.55 4.40
C ASP A 304 14.37 18.23 3.07
N ALA A 305 15.45 17.45 3.10
CA ALA A 305 16.11 16.99 1.87
C ALA A 305 15.15 16.17 0.98
N LYS A 306 14.37 15.27 1.57
CA LYS A 306 13.34 14.51 0.85
C LYS A 306 12.27 15.41 0.22
N LYS A 307 11.80 16.41 0.94
CA LYS A 307 10.86 17.41 0.43
C LYS A 307 11.46 18.20 -0.74
N LYS A 308 12.71 18.66 -0.62
CA LYS A 308 13.44 19.39 -1.68
C LYS A 308 13.70 18.53 -2.91
N LEU A 309 13.95 17.24 -2.74
CA LEU A 309 14.10 16.28 -3.85
C LEU A 309 12.83 16.28 -4.73
N GLY A 310 11.63 16.52 -4.14
CA GLY A 310 10.38 16.71 -4.87
C GLY A 310 10.39 17.91 -5.84
N ALA A 311 11.18 18.94 -5.57
CA ALA A 311 11.12 20.28 -6.19
C ALA A 311 12.19 20.55 -7.27
N ASN A 312 12.66 19.54 -8.02
CA ASN A 312 13.65 19.69 -9.12
C ASN A 312 14.99 20.38 -8.74
N VAL A 313 15.49 20.07 -7.55
CA VAL A 313 16.80 20.57 -7.09
C VAL A 313 17.93 19.67 -7.63
N ASN A 314 19.13 20.21 -7.75
CA ASN A 314 20.31 19.39 -8.06
C ASN A 314 20.52 18.34 -6.96
N GLN A 315 20.42 17.06 -7.35
CA GLN A 315 20.43 15.92 -6.44
C GLN A 315 21.78 15.78 -5.73
N GLN A 316 22.88 16.05 -6.42
CA GLN A 316 24.22 15.96 -5.85
C GLN A 316 24.43 17.00 -4.75
N LEU A 317 24.15 18.29 -5.05
CA LEU A 317 24.24 19.37 -4.07
C LEU A 317 23.32 19.15 -2.85
N LEU A 318 22.13 18.60 -3.09
CA LEU A 318 21.19 18.27 -2.02
C LEU A 318 21.76 17.25 -1.06
N MET A 319 22.37 16.17 -1.56
CA MET A 319 22.94 15.12 -0.74
C MET A 319 24.23 15.58 -0.03
N GLU A 320 25.04 16.38 -0.70
CA GLU A 320 26.24 16.98 -0.11
C GLU A 320 25.87 17.91 1.07
N GLN A 321 24.86 18.77 0.87
CA GLN A 321 24.32 19.62 1.94
C GLN A 321 23.74 18.79 3.09
N LEU A 322 22.99 17.73 2.79
CA LEU A 322 22.43 16.83 3.81
C LEU A 322 23.55 16.20 4.65
N VAL A 323 24.59 15.67 4.02
CA VAL A 323 25.71 15.05 4.73
C VAL A 323 26.42 16.05 5.65
N LEU A 324 26.65 17.29 5.22
CA LEU A 324 27.20 18.35 6.05
C LEU A 324 26.31 18.65 7.28
N ASN A 325 24.98 18.72 7.08
CA ASN A 325 24.04 18.93 8.18
C ASN A 325 24.06 17.76 9.17
N LEU A 326 24.18 16.52 8.69
CA LEU A 326 24.23 15.32 9.54
C LEU A 326 25.53 15.20 10.35
N GLN A 327 26.62 15.82 9.88
CA GLN A 327 27.90 15.89 10.59
C GLN A 327 27.89 16.88 11.79
N GLY A 328 26.84 17.68 11.94
CA GLY A 328 26.76 18.71 12.99
C GLY A 328 27.28 20.08 12.54
N GLY A 329 27.40 20.29 11.24
CA GLY A 329 27.56 21.63 10.66
C GLY A 329 26.30 22.45 10.93
N THR A 330 26.43 23.58 11.61
CA THR A 330 25.36 24.55 11.79
C THR A 330 24.74 24.87 10.44
N ALA A 331 23.41 24.75 10.36
CA ALA A 331 22.68 25.27 9.22
C ALA A 331 23.13 26.72 8.97
N PHE A 332 23.73 26.98 7.84
CA PHE A 332 23.85 28.34 7.37
C PHE A 332 22.42 28.84 7.14
N VAL A 333 22.06 29.85 7.92
CA VAL A 333 20.81 30.60 7.85
C VAL A 333 20.59 31.15 6.45
#